data_193358ddd916be7e8266715109303e1e
#
_entry.id   193358ddd916be7e8266715109303e1e
#
_cell.length_a   1.000
_cell.length_b   1.000
_cell.length_c   1.000
_cell.angle_alpha   90.00
_cell.angle_beta   90.00
_cell.angle_gamma   90.00
#
_symmetry.space_group_name_H-M   'P 1'
#
loop_
_entity.id
_entity.type
_entity.pdbx_description
1 polymer ?
#
loop_
_entity_poly.entity_id
_entity_poly.type
_entity_poly.pdbx_seq_one_letter_code
_entity_poly.pdbx_strand_id
1 'polypeptide(L)'
;MRVFWNNGYEGTSLADILAATSLSKSSLYATFGDKRELFLAAFDAYRKEHLEHLHRTMNNGQPARQSIETFFRQGIAHSQDPTHAYGCMTANEAVELAPHDVDIQQLVAEDFQAFEDENSSGLLIGPALT
;
A
#
# COMPACT_ATOMS: atom_id res chain seq x y z
N MET A 1 -5.70 10.18 0.64
CA MET A 1 -4.29 9.87 0.46
C MET A 1 -3.88 9.52 -0.97
N ARG A 2 -4.83 9.60 -1.87
CA ARG A 2 -4.58 9.41 -3.31
C ARG A 2 -3.57 10.39 -3.88
N VAL A 3 -3.45 11.59 -3.31
CA VAL A 3 -2.50 12.61 -3.77
C VAL A 3 -1.07 12.10 -3.72
N PHE A 4 -0.65 11.45 -2.63
CA PHE A 4 0.67 10.86 -2.53
C PHE A 4 0.83 9.65 -3.45
N TRP A 5 -0.21 8.84 -3.54
CA TRP A 5 -0.18 7.65 -4.38
C TRP A 5 -0.03 8.02 -5.86
N ASN A 6 -0.77 9.03 -6.30
CA ASN A 6 -0.73 9.48 -7.69
C ASN A 6 0.55 10.24 -8.03
N ASN A 7 1.00 11.14 -7.15
CA ASN A 7 2.09 12.08 -7.44
C ASN A 7 3.44 11.65 -6.87
N GLY A 8 3.48 10.66 -5.98
CA GLY A 8 4.65 10.32 -5.19
C GLY A 8 4.90 11.33 -4.08
N TYR A 9 5.89 11.05 -3.24
CA TYR A 9 6.23 11.94 -2.10
C TYR A 9 6.81 13.28 -2.60
N GLU A 10 7.84 13.21 -3.43
CA GLU A 10 8.52 14.42 -3.93
C GLU A 10 7.62 15.22 -4.87
N GLY A 11 6.76 14.54 -5.64
CA GLY A 11 5.83 15.19 -6.56
C GLY A 11 4.59 15.80 -5.92
N THR A 12 4.43 15.67 -4.60
CA THR A 12 3.28 16.22 -3.88
C THR A 12 3.70 17.46 -3.11
N SER A 13 3.10 18.60 -3.44
CA SER A 13 3.33 19.86 -2.73
C SER A 13 2.37 20.02 -1.55
N LEU A 14 2.71 20.94 -0.63
CA LEU A 14 1.79 21.31 0.45
C LEU A 14 0.46 21.83 -0.11
N ALA A 15 0.50 22.62 -1.19
CA ALA A 15 -0.71 23.11 -1.85
C ALA A 15 -1.60 21.98 -2.34
N ASP A 16 -1.01 20.91 -2.91
CA ASP A 16 -1.74 19.72 -3.35
C ASP A 16 -2.45 19.04 -2.17
N ILE A 17 -1.76 18.93 -1.05
CA ILE A 17 -2.31 18.31 0.18
C ILE A 17 -3.47 19.14 0.72
N LEU A 18 -3.32 20.45 0.80
CA LEU A 18 -4.36 21.36 1.29
C LEU A 18 -5.60 21.31 0.38
N ALA A 19 -5.39 21.26 -0.94
CA ALA A 19 -6.48 21.15 -1.90
C ALA A 19 -7.22 19.79 -1.76
N ALA A 20 -6.50 18.71 -1.52
CA ALA A 20 -7.07 17.37 -1.41
C ALA A 20 -7.81 17.13 -0.09
N THR A 21 -7.36 17.75 1.00
CA THR A 21 -7.90 17.50 2.35
C THR A 21 -8.92 18.52 2.81
N SER A 22 -8.99 19.68 2.16
CA SER A 22 -9.83 20.83 2.57
C SER A 22 -9.50 21.34 3.98
N LEU A 23 -8.34 21.00 4.51
CA LEU A 23 -7.86 21.46 5.81
C LEU A 23 -7.09 22.77 5.66
N SER A 24 -7.06 23.56 6.74
CA SER A 24 -6.16 24.71 6.80
C SER A 24 -4.73 24.23 7.05
N LYS A 25 -3.75 25.06 6.69
CA LYS A 25 -2.34 24.78 6.94
C LYS A 25 -2.05 24.53 8.42
N SER A 26 -2.63 25.36 9.30
CA SER A 26 -2.44 25.20 10.74
C SER A 26 -3.07 23.91 11.28
N SER A 27 -4.26 23.53 10.81
CA SER A 27 -4.89 22.28 11.19
C SER A 27 -4.10 21.07 10.74
N LEU A 28 -3.57 21.11 9.51
CA LEU A 28 -2.75 20.04 8.97
C LEU A 28 -1.50 19.81 9.81
N TYR A 29 -0.74 20.87 10.10
CA TYR A 29 0.47 20.78 10.90
C TYR A 29 0.20 20.43 12.36
N ALA A 30 -0.90 20.90 12.94
CA ALA A 30 -1.28 20.55 14.31
C ALA A 30 -1.60 19.05 14.44
N THR A 31 -2.18 18.44 13.41
CA THR A 31 -2.58 17.04 13.43
C THR A 31 -1.42 16.11 13.07
N PHE A 32 -0.64 16.43 12.04
CA PHE A 32 0.34 15.51 11.47
C PHE A 32 1.80 15.95 11.63
N GLY A 33 2.06 17.20 12.01
CA GLY A 33 3.40 17.74 12.16
C GLY A 33 3.94 18.32 10.86
N ASP A 34 4.39 17.49 9.92
CA ASP A 34 4.94 17.95 8.64
C ASP A 34 4.52 17.04 7.48
N LYS A 35 5.00 17.35 6.28
CA LYS A 35 4.72 16.57 5.06
C LYS A 35 5.18 15.12 5.22
N ARG A 36 6.37 14.91 5.80
CA ARG A 36 6.92 13.57 5.99
C ARG A 36 6.06 12.75 6.95
N GLU A 37 5.64 13.31 8.06
CA GLU A 37 4.80 12.62 9.03
C GLU A 37 3.42 12.31 8.44
N LEU A 38 2.86 13.24 7.69
CA LEU A 38 1.61 13.00 6.97
C LEU A 38 1.76 11.87 5.96
N PHE A 39 2.86 11.86 5.20
CA PHE A 39 3.14 10.80 4.25
C PHE A 39 3.28 9.44 4.94
N LEU A 40 4.02 9.37 6.04
CA LEU A 40 4.19 8.13 6.80
C LEU A 40 2.85 7.61 7.33
N ALA A 41 1.98 8.49 7.80
CA ALA A 41 0.64 8.10 8.25
C ALA A 41 -0.21 7.56 7.09
N ALA A 42 -0.14 8.20 5.93
CA ALA A 42 -0.84 7.75 4.73
C ALA A 42 -0.34 6.39 4.23
N PHE A 43 0.97 6.23 4.23
CA PHE A 43 1.61 4.99 3.80
C PHE A 43 1.27 3.84 4.76
N ASP A 44 1.30 4.10 6.06
CA ASP A 44 0.93 3.12 7.07
C ASP A 44 -0.54 2.68 6.92
N ALA A 45 -1.44 3.63 6.69
CA ALA A 45 -2.86 3.33 6.45
C ALA A 45 -3.04 2.46 5.20
N TYR A 46 -2.34 2.79 4.12
CA TYR A 46 -2.34 1.99 2.89
C TYR A 46 -1.86 0.56 3.16
N ARG A 47 -0.74 0.43 3.86
CA ARG A 47 -0.15 -0.88 4.16
C ARG A 47 -1.10 -1.75 4.98
N LYS A 48 -1.71 -1.18 6.01
CA LYS A 48 -2.67 -1.91 6.85
C LYS A 48 -3.85 -2.42 6.04
N GLU A 49 -4.46 -1.55 5.26
CA GLU A 49 -5.59 -1.92 4.42
C GLU A 49 -5.22 -3.00 3.40
N HIS A 50 -4.07 -2.85 2.77
CA HIS A 50 -3.57 -3.79 1.78
C HIS A 50 -3.29 -5.16 2.39
N LEU A 51 -2.63 -5.21 3.55
CA LEU A 51 -2.35 -6.46 4.25
C LEU A 51 -3.61 -7.14 4.78
N GLU A 52 -4.57 -6.37 5.28
CA GLU A 52 -5.87 -6.91 5.69
C GLU A 52 -6.63 -7.53 4.52
N HIS A 53 -6.61 -6.85 3.38
CA HIS A 53 -7.22 -7.37 2.15
C HIS A 53 -6.56 -8.66 1.71
N LEU A 54 -5.24 -8.71 1.69
CA LEU A 54 -4.47 -9.90 1.37
C LEU A 54 -4.80 -11.04 2.33
N HIS A 55 -4.79 -10.76 3.63
CA HIS A 55 -5.09 -11.76 4.66
C HIS A 55 -6.50 -12.33 4.50
N ARG A 56 -7.50 -11.48 4.29
CA ARG A 56 -8.89 -11.92 4.08
C ARG A 56 -9.03 -12.77 2.83
N THR A 57 -8.37 -12.38 1.75
CA THR A 57 -8.42 -13.10 0.48
C THR A 57 -7.76 -14.47 0.59
N MET A 58 -6.64 -14.55 1.31
CA MET A 58 -5.90 -15.81 1.48
C MET A 58 -6.56 -16.75 2.50
N ASN A 59 -7.39 -16.24 3.41
CA ASN A 59 -8.03 -17.03 4.48
C ASN A 59 -9.56 -17.07 4.36
N ASN A 60 -10.07 -17.16 3.13
CA ASN A 60 -11.50 -17.17 2.85
C ASN A 60 -12.14 -18.57 2.77
N GLY A 61 -11.41 -19.62 3.17
CA GLY A 61 -11.90 -21.00 3.11
C GLY A 61 -11.76 -21.66 1.75
N GLN A 62 -11.27 -20.97 0.74
CA GLN A 62 -10.99 -21.55 -0.59
C GLN A 62 -9.62 -22.22 -0.61
N PRO A 63 -9.40 -23.16 -1.57
CA PRO A 63 -8.05 -23.66 -1.79
C PRO A 63 -7.04 -22.55 -2.05
N ALA A 64 -5.81 -22.70 -1.57
CA ALA A 64 -4.77 -21.68 -1.67
C ALA A 64 -4.58 -21.15 -3.08
N ARG A 65 -4.58 -22.04 -4.06
CA ARG A 65 -4.42 -21.68 -5.46
C ARG A 65 -5.52 -20.73 -5.95
N GLN A 66 -6.77 -21.00 -5.57
CA GLN A 66 -7.89 -20.13 -5.93
C GLN A 66 -7.80 -18.77 -5.23
N SER A 67 -7.37 -18.74 -3.98
CA SER A 67 -7.20 -17.50 -3.23
C SER A 67 -6.13 -16.62 -3.86
N ILE A 68 -5.00 -17.19 -4.26
CA ILE A 68 -3.92 -16.47 -4.95
C ILE A 68 -4.43 -15.93 -6.29
N GLU A 69 -5.11 -16.76 -7.07
CA GLU A 69 -5.67 -16.34 -8.35
C GLU A 69 -6.67 -15.21 -8.20
N THR A 70 -7.57 -15.30 -7.21
CA THR A 70 -8.55 -14.27 -6.90
C THR A 70 -7.86 -12.96 -6.53
N PHE A 71 -6.83 -13.02 -5.70
CA PHE A 71 -6.07 -11.83 -5.31
C PHE A 71 -5.48 -11.11 -6.53
N PHE A 72 -4.83 -11.83 -7.42
CA PHE A 72 -4.25 -11.22 -8.62
C PHE A 72 -5.30 -10.74 -9.61
N ARG A 73 -6.41 -11.46 -9.78
CA ARG A 73 -7.52 -10.98 -10.62
C ARG A 73 -8.13 -9.69 -10.11
N GLN A 74 -8.32 -9.57 -8.81
CA GLN A 74 -8.81 -8.34 -8.19
C GLN A 74 -7.83 -7.19 -8.41
N GLY A 75 -6.52 -7.45 -8.27
CA GLY A 75 -5.49 -6.45 -8.54
C GLY A 75 -5.51 -5.97 -9.99
N ILE A 76 -5.64 -6.88 -10.94
CA ILE A 76 -5.73 -6.56 -12.36
C ILE A 76 -6.98 -5.72 -12.64
N ALA A 77 -8.14 -6.14 -12.15
CA ALA A 77 -9.38 -5.41 -12.32
C ALA A 77 -9.31 -4.00 -11.71
N HIS A 78 -8.71 -3.89 -10.54
CA HIS A 78 -8.51 -2.60 -9.86
C HIS A 78 -7.59 -1.67 -10.66
N SER A 79 -6.53 -2.21 -11.26
CA SER A 79 -5.60 -1.42 -12.08
C SER A 79 -6.22 -0.90 -13.38
N GLN A 80 -7.30 -1.50 -13.84
CA GLN A 80 -8.02 -1.06 -15.03
C GLN A 80 -8.98 0.09 -14.75
N ASP A 81 -9.29 0.37 -13.49
CA ASP A 81 -10.09 1.51 -13.09
C ASP A 81 -9.23 2.78 -13.16
N PRO A 82 -9.59 3.77 -14.01
CA PRO A 82 -8.80 5.00 -14.15
C PRO A 82 -8.62 5.78 -12.84
N THR A 83 -9.55 5.62 -11.88
CA THR A 83 -9.47 6.31 -10.59
C THR A 83 -8.51 5.63 -9.60
N HIS A 84 -8.02 4.43 -9.92
CA HIS A 84 -7.15 3.63 -9.06
C HIS A 84 -5.92 3.08 -9.81
N ALA A 85 -5.61 3.61 -10.97
CA ALA A 85 -4.52 3.13 -11.82
C ALA A 85 -3.14 3.67 -11.39
N TYR A 86 -2.87 3.72 -10.08
CA TYR A 86 -1.62 4.26 -9.53
C TYR A 86 -0.57 3.19 -9.21
N GLY A 87 -0.92 1.95 -9.46
CA GLY A 87 -0.04 0.83 -9.12
C GLY A 87 -0.04 0.50 -7.63
N CYS A 88 1.00 -0.18 -7.18
CA CYS A 88 1.21 -0.52 -5.78
C CYS A 88 2.02 0.58 -5.11
N MET A 89 1.48 1.22 -4.07
CA MET A 89 2.17 2.29 -3.37
C MET A 89 3.48 1.79 -2.74
N THR A 90 3.49 0.60 -2.17
CA THR A 90 4.72 0.02 -1.60
C THR A 90 5.80 -0.15 -2.67
N ALA A 91 5.47 -0.67 -3.83
CA ALA A 91 6.41 -0.81 -4.94
C ALA A 91 6.87 0.56 -5.46
N ASN A 92 5.97 1.53 -5.54
CA ASN A 92 6.31 2.88 -5.96
C ASN A 92 7.32 3.51 -4.99
N GLU A 93 7.12 3.35 -3.69
CA GLU A 93 8.03 3.90 -2.69
C GLU A 93 9.35 3.12 -2.58
N ALA A 94 9.35 1.85 -2.94
CA ALA A 94 10.58 1.07 -3.06
C ALA A 94 11.53 1.68 -4.10
N VAL A 95 10.98 2.32 -5.12
CA VAL A 95 11.75 2.98 -6.18
C VAL A 95 12.08 4.42 -5.83
N GLU A 96 11.11 5.17 -5.33
CA GLU A 96 11.26 6.62 -5.10
C GLU A 96 12.09 6.93 -3.84
N LEU A 97 11.69 6.42 -2.69
CA LEU A 97 12.24 6.83 -1.39
C LEU A 97 13.15 5.80 -0.73
N ALA A 98 12.86 4.53 -0.84
CA ALA A 98 13.62 3.50 -0.12
C ALA A 98 15.12 3.55 -0.40
N PRO A 99 15.61 3.87 -1.63
CA PRO A 99 17.04 4.00 -1.88
C PRO A 99 17.72 5.11 -1.08
N HIS A 100 16.97 6.07 -0.57
CA HIS A 100 17.50 7.28 0.09
C HIS A 100 16.98 7.48 1.51
N ASP A 101 16.09 6.59 1.99
CA ASP A 101 15.41 6.76 3.28
C ASP A 101 15.33 5.41 4.00
N VAL A 102 16.10 5.27 5.07
CA VAL A 102 16.21 4.02 5.82
C VAL A 102 14.87 3.60 6.45
N ASP A 103 14.09 4.56 6.94
CA ASP A 103 12.79 4.26 7.55
C ASP A 103 11.81 3.70 6.52
N ILE A 104 11.77 4.32 5.34
CA ILE A 104 10.93 3.83 4.24
C ILE A 104 11.44 2.48 3.72
N GLN A 105 12.75 2.30 3.62
CA GLN A 105 13.35 1.02 3.23
C GLN A 105 12.89 -0.11 4.14
N GLN A 106 12.90 0.14 5.46
CA GLN A 106 12.46 -0.84 6.43
C GLN A 106 10.97 -1.16 6.28
N LEU A 107 10.12 -0.15 6.14
CA LEU A 107 8.68 -0.34 5.95
C LEU A 107 8.36 -1.13 4.69
N VAL A 108 9.06 -0.84 3.60
CA VAL A 108 8.91 -1.55 2.31
C VAL A 108 9.33 -3.02 2.48
N ALA A 109 10.46 -3.26 3.14
CA ALA A 109 10.95 -4.62 3.39
C ALA A 109 9.97 -5.43 4.25
N GLU A 110 9.42 -4.83 5.29
CA GLU A 110 8.41 -5.47 6.15
C GLU A 110 7.14 -5.82 5.37
N ASP A 111 6.71 -4.92 4.50
CA ASP A 111 5.50 -5.10 3.69
C ASP A 111 5.67 -6.26 2.69
N PHE A 112 6.79 -6.31 1.99
CA PHE A 112 7.08 -7.41 1.07
C PHE A 112 7.27 -8.74 1.80
N GLN A 113 7.87 -8.72 2.99
CA GLN A 113 8.01 -9.93 3.81
C GLN A 113 6.64 -10.44 4.25
N ALA A 114 5.74 -9.56 4.69
CA ALA A 114 4.39 -9.93 5.08
C ALA A 114 3.61 -10.53 3.90
N PHE A 115 3.77 -9.96 2.71
CA PHE A 115 3.16 -10.49 1.49
C PHE A 115 3.67 -11.91 1.17
N GLU A 116 4.98 -12.11 1.26
CA GLU A 116 5.59 -13.43 1.04
C GLU A 116 5.10 -14.43 2.08
N ASP A 117 5.04 -14.06 3.35
CA ASP A 117 4.60 -14.95 4.43
C ASP A 117 3.15 -15.39 4.22
N GLU A 118 2.24 -14.51 3.84
CA GLU A 118 0.85 -14.86 3.56
C GLU A 118 0.73 -15.80 2.37
N ASN A 119 1.44 -15.56 1.29
CA ASN A 119 1.42 -16.42 0.12
C ASN A 119 2.03 -17.79 0.42
N SER A 120 3.13 -17.83 1.14
CA SER A 120 3.80 -19.07 1.53
C SER A 120 2.93 -19.90 2.47
N SER A 121 2.29 -19.29 3.45
CA SER A 121 1.35 -19.97 4.36
C SER A 121 0.17 -20.55 3.59
N GLY A 122 -0.40 -19.81 2.67
CA GLY A 122 -1.48 -20.28 1.81
C GLY A 122 -1.07 -21.48 0.96
N LEU A 123 0.12 -21.44 0.40
CA LEU A 123 0.66 -22.54 -0.42
C LEU A 123 0.96 -23.79 0.42
N LEU A 124 1.48 -23.61 1.64
CA LEU A 124 1.80 -24.72 2.53
C LEU A 124 0.55 -25.42 3.08
N ILE A 125 -0.53 -24.69 3.26
CA ILE A 125 -1.81 -25.25 3.75
C ILE A 125 -2.63 -25.85 2.62
N GLY A 126 -2.46 -25.35 1.41
CA GLY A 126 -3.24 -25.79 0.26
C GLY A 126 -2.86 -27.20 -0.20
N PRO A 127 -3.86 -28.03 -0.57
CA PRO A 127 -3.59 -29.39 -1.07
C PRO A 127 -2.96 -29.42 -2.45
N ALA A 128 -2.80 -28.30 -3.08
CA ALA A 128 -2.47 -28.20 -4.51
C ALA A 128 -0.97 -28.17 -4.82
N LEU A 129 -0.13 -28.43 -3.85
CA LEU A 129 1.33 -28.47 -4.07
C LEU A 129 1.81 -29.82 -4.62
N THR A 130 0.90 -30.73 -4.79
CA THR A 130 1.20 -32.04 -5.40
C THR A 130 0.80 -32.05 -6.86
#